data_bda80c3d0444f46a4f8719043d971c9f
#
_entry.id   bda80c3d0444f46a4f8719043d971c9f
#
_cell.length_a   1.000
_cell.length_b   1.000
_cell.length_c   1.000
_cell.angle_alpha   90.00
_cell.angle_beta   90.00
_cell.angle_gamma   90.00
#
_symmetry.space_group_name_H-M   'P 1'
#
loop_
_entity.id
_entity.type
_entity.pdbx_description
1 polymer ?
#
loop_
_entity_poly.entity_id
_entity_poly.type
_entity_poly.pdbx_seq_one_letter_code
_entity_poly.pdbx_strand_id
1 'polypeptide(L)'
;MNPQVRNLSFALLLALLCFAAYAPVLNNGFIADDYVLLEWSDKLKQDFFFLFTVPPMNFRTTSIALYGLLKSVFGYRPEFFYAFNILLHFINAWLFSRLLLLTTRDKVVAFAGAAMFAVFQAPQEAVMWVTGMGETLQGLFVLCTLLAWLKRRYFWSAVFFFFALFSKESALMVLALVPMLQWQQRKKLFPPAYGILLMPVAIFVAVFLHTWSTNHFIQKNVYAIGPQAAMVMIRTLLRLVWPWLVVIVALFRIDLHRWPQARQFGAAIGAVTLTLLPYIFLTYSGYLPSRQVYTASMVFVWLLAWLYSQLRNPKLQMAFAAAFLTVNLSYLWFQKDRQFELRAAPTTELLKLLQSRPPTQILIFDFPYPEPDIPKDVSFLVPGWTRDLVGVHGTGESCTDCLILHWDAQTRTLVSR
;
A
#
# COMPACT_ATOMS: atom_id res chain seq x y z
N MET A 1 -22.05 -19.29 22.21
CA MET A 1 -22.20 -18.01 21.50
C MET A 1 -22.63 -18.28 20.07
N ASN A 2 -23.69 -17.63 19.59
CA ASN A 2 -24.20 -17.76 18.22
C ASN A 2 -23.06 -17.46 17.21
N PRO A 3 -22.89 -18.27 16.14
CA PRO A 3 -21.85 -18.02 15.13
C PRO A 3 -21.88 -16.62 14.51
N GLN A 4 -23.09 -16.05 14.34
CA GLN A 4 -23.25 -14.69 13.83
C GLN A 4 -22.70 -13.63 14.79
N VAL A 5 -23.01 -13.74 16.09
CA VAL A 5 -22.51 -12.83 17.14
C VAL A 5 -20.99 -12.90 17.21
N ARG A 6 -20.42 -14.10 17.16
CA ARG A 6 -18.95 -14.28 17.16
C ARG A 6 -18.28 -13.64 15.95
N ASN A 7 -18.87 -13.77 14.76
CA ASN A 7 -18.32 -13.13 13.54
C ASN A 7 -18.41 -11.60 13.62
N LEU A 8 -19.50 -11.06 14.16
CA LEU A 8 -19.66 -9.61 14.35
C LEU A 8 -18.65 -9.08 15.38
N SER A 9 -18.54 -9.74 16.53
CA SER A 9 -17.57 -9.34 17.57
C SER A 9 -16.13 -9.33 17.04
N PHE A 10 -15.79 -10.32 16.20
CA PHE A 10 -14.46 -10.37 15.58
C PHE A 10 -14.28 -9.25 14.54
N ALA A 11 -15.28 -8.95 13.72
CA ALA A 11 -15.23 -7.83 12.78
C ALA A 11 -15.05 -6.49 13.50
N LEU A 12 -15.78 -6.27 14.59
CA LEU A 12 -15.63 -5.07 15.42
C LEU A 12 -14.23 -4.97 16.05
N LEU A 13 -13.68 -6.09 16.54
CA LEU A 13 -12.31 -6.10 17.06
C LEU A 13 -11.30 -5.72 15.98
N LEU A 14 -11.40 -6.27 14.76
CA LEU A 14 -10.52 -5.91 13.67
C LEU A 14 -10.64 -4.43 13.28
N ALA A 15 -11.89 -3.92 13.23
CA ALA A 15 -12.11 -2.51 12.94
C ALA A 15 -11.48 -1.61 14.01
N LEU A 16 -11.64 -1.96 15.28
CA LEU A 16 -11.01 -1.24 16.40
C LEU A 16 -9.48 -1.30 16.33
N LEU A 17 -8.89 -2.46 16.00
CA LEU A 17 -7.44 -2.59 15.85
C LEU A 17 -6.90 -1.75 14.69
N CYS A 18 -7.55 -1.78 13.51
CA CYS A 18 -7.15 -0.95 12.37
C CYS A 18 -7.29 0.55 12.71
N PHE A 19 -8.39 0.95 13.32
CA PHE A 19 -8.59 2.33 13.73
C PHE A 19 -7.56 2.75 14.78
N ALA A 20 -7.36 1.96 15.83
CA ALA A 20 -6.37 2.23 16.86
C ALA A 20 -4.95 2.36 16.29
N ALA A 21 -4.59 1.54 15.28
CA ALA A 21 -3.28 1.59 14.67
C ALA A 21 -3.05 2.86 13.81
N TYR A 22 -4.08 3.31 13.11
CA TYR A 22 -3.91 4.30 12.03
C TYR A 22 -4.71 5.60 12.22
N ALA A 23 -5.54 5.73 13.29
CA ALA A 23 -6.32 6.95 13.54
C ALA A 23 -5.53 8.27 13.52
N PRO A 24 -4.28 8.33 14.00
CA PRO A 24 -3.53 9.59 14.00
C PRO A 24 -3.40 10.23 12.62
N VAL A 25 -3.28 9.43 11.52
CA VAL A 25 -3.12 9.98 10.17
C VAL A 25 -4.33 10.74 9.64
N LEU A 26 -5.49 10.62 10.28
CA LEU A 26 -6.70 11.37 9.91
C LEU A 26 -6.52 12.88 10.02
N ASN A 27 -5.54 13.34 10.78
CA ASN A 27 -5.20 14.75 10.94
C ASN A 27 -4.19 15.25 9.91
N ASN A 28 -3.64 14.38 9.06
CA ASN A 28 -2.61 14.74 8.10
C ASN A 28 -3.22 15.35 6.82
N GLY A 29 -2.49 16.28 6.21
CA GLY A 29 -2.78 16.78 4.87
C GLY A 29 -2.38 15.80 3.76
N PHE A 30 -2.64 16.17 2.52
CA PHE A 30 -2.13 15.45 1.35
C PHE A 30 -0.60 15.58 1.23
N ILE A 31 0.05 14.55 0.70
CA ILE A 31 1.51 14.45 0.60
C ILE A 31 1.92 14.26 -0.86
N ALA A 32 2.72 15.17 -1.40
CA ALA A 32 3.42 15.01 -2.68
C ALA A 32 2.54 14.42 -3.81
N ASP A 33 2.77 13.16 -4.19
CA ASP A 33 2.07 12.47 -5.28
C ASP A 33 0.53 12.45 -5.14
N ASP A 34 -0.01 12.72 -3.95
CA ASP A 34 -1.47 12.78 -3.75
C ASP A 34 -2.10 13.88 -4.62
N TYR A 35 -1.42 15.01 -4.77
CA TYR A 35 -1.88 16.13 -5.60
C TYR A 35 -1.95 15.75 -7.07
N VAL A 36 -0.97 15.02 -7.57
CA VAL A 36 -0.94 14.50 -8.95
C VAL A 36 -2.13 13.57 -9.21
N LEU A 37 -2.40 12.66 -8.26
CA LEU A 37 -3.53 11.71 -8.40
C LEU A 37 -4.88 12.42 -8.36
N LEU A 38 -5.02 13.49 -7.57
CA LEU A 38 -6.21 14.31 -7.51
C LEU A 38 -6.42 15.09 -8.82
N GLU A 39 -5.36 15.62 -9.42
CA GLU A 39 -5.42 16.26 -10.73
C GLU A 39 -5.85 15.26 -11.82
N TRP A 40 -5.27 14.08 -11.84
CA TRP A 40 -5.65 13.04 -12.81
C TRP A 40 -7.10 12.60 -12.65
N SER A 41 -7.60 12.56 -11.43
CA SER A 41 -9.01 12.27 -11.18
C SER A 41 -9.96 13.34 -11.74
N ASP A 42 -9.49 14.60 -11.90
CA ASP A 42 -10.28 15.64 -12.58
C ASP A 42 -10.27 15.47 -14.09
N LYS A 43 -9.12 15.10 -14.66
CA LYS A 43 -9.04 14.81 -16.10
C LYS A 43 -10.00 13.67 -16.48
N LEU A 44 -10.20 12.70 -15.59
CA LEU A 44 -11.19 11.63 -15.77
C LEU A 44 -12.63 12.15 -15.92
N LYS A 45 -12.99 13.25 -15.27
CA LYS A 45 -14.33 13.87 -15.43
C LYS A 45 -14.52 14.52 -16.80
N GLN A 46 -13.44 15.00 -17.40
CA GLN A 46 -13.45 15.64 -18.70
C GLN A 46 -13.41 14.62 -19.85
N ASP A 47 -12.63 13.56 -19.68
CA ASP A 47 -12.47 12.47 -20.62
C ASP A 47 -12.39 11.13 -19.89
N PHE A 48 -13.47 10.34 -19.99
CA PHE A 48 -13.49 8.99 -19.42
C PHE A 48 -12.42 8.06 -20.04
N PHE A 49 -12.11 8.27 -21.32
CA PHE A 49 -11.09 7.48 -22.02
C PHE A 49 -9.66 7.86 -21.61
N PHE A 50 -9.47 8.96 -20.90
CA PHE A 50 -8.19 9.35 -20.31
C PHE A 50 -7.51 8.18 -19.55
N LEU A 51 -8.30 7.35 -18.89
CA LEU A 51 -7.80 6.16 -18.19
C LEU A 51 -7.10 5.13 -19.10
N PHE A 52 -7.38 5.19 -20.40
CA PHE A 52 -6.89 4.20 -21.36
C PHE A 52 -5.98 4.79 -22.44
N THR A 53 -6.05 6.09 -22.67
CA THR A 53 -5.33 6.77 -23.76
C THR A 53 -4.12 7.54 -23.33
N VAL A 54 -4.15 8.11 -22.13
CA VAL A 54 -2.99 8.74 -21.53
C VAL A 54 -2.55 7.84 -20.40
N PRO A 55 -1.47 7.12 -20.54
CA PRO A 55 -0.88 6.46 -19.42
C PRO A 55 -0.12 7.50 -18.62
N PRO A 56 -0.78 8.13 -17.74
CA PRO A 56 -0.02 8.60 -16.65
C PRO A 56 0.57 7.34 -16.08
N MET A 57 1.66 7.44 -15.44
CA MET A 57 2.24 6.42 -14.64
C MET A 57 1.30 5.22 -14.45
N ASN A 58 1.49 4.13 -15.21
CA ASN A 58 1.27 2.80 -14.71
C ASN A 58 -0.12 2.19 -14.76
N PHE A 59 -0.95 2.49 -15.71
CA PHE A 59 -2.16 1.67 -15.88
C PHE A 59 -3.03 1.53 -14.63
N ARG A 60 -2.94 2.47 -13.65
CA ARG A 60 -3.65 2.42 -12.37
C ARG A 60 -5.07 2.95 -12.48
N THR A 61 -5.76 2.54 -13.54
CA THR A 61 -7.10 3.02 -13.87
C THR A 61 -8.10 2.80 -12.74
N THR A 62 -8.05 1.64 -12.07
CA THR A 62 -8.94 1.34 -10.92
C THR A 62 -8.64 2.26 -9.74
N SER A 63 -7.37 2.53 -9.45
CA SER A 63 -7.00 3.45 -8.37
C SER A 63 -7.41 4.88 -8.70
N ILE A 64 -7.14 5.37 -9.92
CA ILE A 64 -7.53 6.73 -10.35
C ILE A 64 -9.05 6.90 -10.31
N ALA A 65 -9.81 5.90 -10.77
CA ALA A 65 -11.27 5.91 -10.68
C ALA A 65 -11.76 6.00 -9.22
N LEU A 66 -11.10 5.28 -8.30
CA LEU A 66 -11.42 5.37 -6.88
C LEU A 66 -11.13 6.77 -6.31
N TYR A 67 -9.98 7.37 -6.64
CA TYR A 67 -9.68 8.76 -6.26
C TYR A 67 -10.72 9.73 -6.79
N GLY A 68 -11.12 9.59 -8.05
CA GLY A 68 -12.18 10.39 -8.65
C GLY A 68 -13.52 10.26 -7.95
N LEU A 69 -13.88 9.03 -7.55
CA LEU A 69 -15.09 8.77 -6.77
C LEU A 69 -15.02 9.43 -5.37
N LEU A 70 -13.95 9.21 -4.63
CA LEU A 70 -13.77 9.81 -3.29
C LEU A 70 -13.80 11.32 -3.36
N LYS A 71 -13.09 11.92 -4.34
CA LYS A 71 -13.12 13.36 -4.58
C LYS A 71 -14.51 13.88 -4.93
N SER A 72 -15.28 13.17 -5.74
CA SER A 72 -16.65 13.59 -6.11
C SER A 72 -17.59 13.62 -4.91
N VAL A 73 -17.37 12.74 -3.93
CA VAL A 73 -18.22 12.64 -2.72
C VAL A 73 -17.72 13.56 -1.59
N PHE A 74 -16.41 13.64 -1.39
CA PHE A 74 -15.82 14.30 -0.21
C PHE A 74 -15.03 15.57 -0.53
N GLY A 75 -14.86 15.93 -1.83
CA GLY A 75 -14.00 17.04 -2.22
C GLY A 75 -12.53 16.77 -1.92
N TYR A 76 -11.79 17.83 -1.63
CA TYR A 76 -10.35 17.77 -1.29
C TYR A 76 -10.10 17.68 0.23
N ARG A 77 -10.82 16.82 0.91
CA ARG A 77 -10.74 16.63 2.35
C ARG A 77 -9.93 15.38 2.67
N PRO A 78 -8.64 15.50 3.04
CA PRO A 78 -7.72 14.38 3.19
C PRO A 78 -8.18 13.35 4.24
N GLU A 79 -8.85 13.78 5.31
CA GLU A 79 -9.36 12.91 6.37
C GLU A 79 -10.25 11.79 5.85
N PHE A 80 -11.06 12.03 4.82
CA PHE A 80 -11.92 10.98 4.24
C PHE A 80 -11.16 10.01 3.36
N PHE A 81 -10.10 10.45 2.69
CA PHE A 81 -9.23 9.55 1.93
C PHE A 81 -8.47 8.62 2.87
N TYR A 82 -7.94 9.14 3.97
CA TYR A 82 -7.30 8.33 5.01
C TYR A 82 -8.30 7.37 5.67
N ALA A 83 -9.48 7.85 6.06
CA ALA A 83 -10.53 7.00 6.63
C ALA A 83 -10.93 5.87 5.70
N PHE A 84 -11.08 6.15 4.41
CA PHE A 84 -11.39 5.14 3.42
C PHE A 84 -10.24 4.12 3.25
N ASN A 85 -8.99 4.57 3.30
CA ASN A 85 -7.84 3.68 3.23
C ASN A 85 -7.74 2.76 4.46
N ILE A 86 -8.05 3.28 5.65
CA ILE A 86 -8.18 2.46 6.88
C ILE A 86 -9.32 1.44 6.74
N LEU A 87 -10.45 1.83 6.16
CA LEU A 87 -11.56 0.91 5.85
C LEU A 87 -11.14 -0.20 4.87
N LEU A 88 -10.42 0.13 3.81
CA LEU A 88 -9.86 -0.87 2.89
C LEU A 88 -8.92 -1.85 3.63
N HIS A 89 -8.07 -1.34 4.51
CA HIS A 89 -7.17 -2.17 5.31
C HIS A 89 -7.94 -3.11 6.24
N PHE A 90 -8.98 -2.63 6.91
CA PHE A 90 -9.89 -3.46 7.70
C PHE A 90 -10.54 -4.57 6.85
N ILE A 91 -11.10 -4.22 5.68
CA ILE A 91 -11.70 -5.21 4.77
C ILE A 91 -10.66 -6.25 4.34
N ASN A 92 -9.43 -5.82 4.06
CA ASN A 92 -8.33 -6.73 3.73
C ASN A 92 -7.99 -7.68 4.89
N ALA A 93 -7.90 -7.18 6.11
CA ALA A 93 -7.67 -8.02 7.29
C ALA A 93 -8.81 -9.04 7.50
N TRP A 94 -10.06 -8.61 7.27
CA TRP A 94 -11.22 -9.49 7.32
C TRP A 94 -11.18 -10.57 6.24
N LEU A 95 -10.93 -10.22 4.97
CA LEU A 95 -10.83 -11.18 3.86
C LEU A 95 -9.63 -12.11 4.04
N PHE A 96 -8.53 -11.60 4.56
CA PHE A 96 -7.36 -12.40 4.90
C PHE A 96 -7.68 -13.46 5.96
N SER A 97 -8.48 -13.13 7.00
CA SER A 97 -8.95 -14.15 7.94
C SER A 97 -9.74 -15.27 7.26
N ARG A 98 -10.56 -14.92 6.25
CA ARG A 98 -11.34 -15.91 5.48
C ARG A 98 -10.44 -16.79 4.61
N LEU A 99 -9.42 -16.20 4.00
CA LEU A 99 -8.42 -16.94 3.23
C LEU A 99 -7.66 -17.92 4.13
N LEU A 100 -7.18 -17.46 5.28
CA LEU A 100 -6.48 -18.31 6.25
C LEU A 100 -7.36 -19.46 6.76
N LEU A 101 -8.62 -19.18 7.08
CA LEU A 101 -9.55 -20.20 7.54
C LEU A 101 -9.79 -21.29 6.47
N LEU A 102 -9.90 -20.91 5.19
CA LEU A 102 -10.09 -21.85 4.08
C LEU A 102 -8.82 -22.67 3.78
N THR A 103 -7.65 -22.09 3.99
CA THR A 103 -6.36 -22.72 3.65
C THR A 103 -5.80 -23.58 4.78
N THR A 104 -5.91 -23.12 6.03
CA THR A 104 -5.32 -23.79 7.20
C THR A 104 -6.34 -24.62 7.98
N ARG A 105 -7.64 -24.30 7.87
CA ARG A 105 -8.73 -24.85 8.69
C ARG A 105 -8.56 -24.62 10.20
N ASP A 106 -7.65 -23.72 10.57
CA ASP A 106 -7.35 -23.37 11.96
C ASP A 106 -7.91 -21.96 12.25
N LYS A 107 -8.81 -21.89 13.24
CA LYS A 107 -9.45 -20.64 13.64
C LYS A 107 -8.48 -19.71 14.37
N VAL A 108 -7.53 -20.29 15.15
CA VAL A 108 -6.54 -19.49 15.88
C VAL A 108 -5.62 -18.80 14.89
N VAL A 109 -5.10 -19.53 13.89
CA VAL A 109 -4.29 -18.95 12.81
C VAL A 109 -5.04 -17.87 12.06
N ALA A 110 -6.31 -18.13 11.73
CA ALA A 110 -7.13 -17.17 10.96
C ALA A 110 -7.37 -15.86 11.73
N PHE A 111 -7.71 -15.97 13.01
CA PHE A 111 -8.02 -14.80 13.84
C PHE A 111 -6.77 -14.05 14.27
N ALA A 112 -5.74 -14.76 14.74
CA ALA A 112 -4.47 -14.16 15.11
C ALA A 112 -3.78 -13.50 13.90
N GLY A 113 -3.78 -14.17 12.74
CA GLY A 113 -3.21 -13.62 11.52
C GLY A 113 -3.87 -12.32 11.08
N ALA A 114 -5.20 -12.26 11.09
CA ALA A 114 -5.91 -11.04 10.75
C ALA A 114 -5.69 -9.92 11.78
N ALA A 115 -5.71 -10.23 13.08
CA ALA A 115 -5.45 -9.26 14.14
C ALA A 115 -4.01 -8.72 14.09
N MET A 116 -3.04 -9.59 13.85
CA MET A 116 -1.65 -9.18 13.66
C MET A 116 -1.49 -8.31 12.40
N PHE A 117 -2.12 -8.69 11.27
CA PHE A 117 -2.05 -7.91 10.05
C PHE A 117 -2.66 -6.51 10.22
N ALA A 118 -3.76 -6.40 10.97
CA ALA A 118 -4.46 -5.14 11.24
C ALA A 118 -3.56 -4.07 11.88
N VAL A 119 -2.55 -4.48 12.64
CA VAL A 119 -1.64 -3.56 13.36
C VAL A 119 -0.18 -3.64 12.91
N PHE A 120 0.12 -4.49 11.91
CA PHE A 120 1.51 -4.73 11.51
C PHE A 120 2.14 -3.49 10.87
N GLN A 121 3.23 -3.02 11.44
CA GLN A 121 3.87 -1.77 11.06
C GLN A 121 4.64 -1.80 9.72
N ALA A 122 4.99 -2.99 9.21
CA ALA A 122 5.87 -3.05 8.03
C ALA A 122 5.26 -2.40 6.77
N PRO A 123 3.95 -2.60 6.46
CA PRO A 123 3.33 -1.99 5.27
C PRO A 123 2.70 -0.61 5.54
N GLN A 124 3.11 0.13 6.59
CA GLN A 124 2.42 1.35 7.05
C GLN A 124 2.19 2.40 5.95
N GLU A 125 3.11 2.57 5.01
CA GLU A 125 2.95 3.54 3.92
C GLU A 125 1.72 3.25 3.04
N ALA A 126 1.33 1.98 2.92
CA ALA A 126 0.13 1.60 2.17
C ALA A 126 -1.15 2.18 2.80
N VAL A 127 -1.17 2.36 4.13
CA VAL A 127 -2.35 2.85 4.88
C VAL A 127 -2.21 4.32 5.26
N MET A 128 -1.00 4.75 5.66
CA MET A 128 -0.73 6.10 6.18
C MET A 128 -0.46 7.15 5.11
N TRP A 129 -0.51 6.80 3.83
CA TRP A 129 -0.34 7.70 2.70
C TRP A 129 -1.49 7.51 1.72
N VAL A 130 -2.09 8.59 1.24
CA VAL A 130 -3.25 8.50 0.34
C VAL A 130 -2.85 7.80 -0.98
N THR A 131 -1.71 8.15 -1.58
CA THR A 131 -1.17 7.45 -2.76
C THR A 131 -0.91 5.95 -2.50
N GLY A 132 -0.68 5.56 -1.25
CA GLY A 132 -0.55 4.16 -0.84
C GLY A 132 -1.83 3.34 -1.00
N MET A 133 -3.00 3.98 -1.15
CA MET A 133 -4.30 3.32 -1.34
C MET A 133 -4.32 2.37 -2.54
N GLY A 134 -3.48 2.60 -3.56
CA GLY A 134 -3.32 1.65 -4.67
C GLY A 134 -2.90 0.25 -4.21
N GLU A 135 -2.07 0.14 -3.17
CA GLU A 135 -1.63 -1.15 -2.59
C GLU A 135 -2.73 -1.83 -1.77
N THR A 136 -3.49 -1.06 -0.97
CA THR A 136 -4.60 -1.62 -0.20
C THR A 136 -5.73 -2.07 -1.11
N LEU A 137 -6.02 -1.31 -2.18
CA LEU A 137 -7.00 -1.66 -3.21
C LEU A 137 -6.57 -2.90 -4.01
N GLN A 138 -5.30 -2.98 -4.41
CA GLN A 138 -4.74 -4.18 -5.02
C GLN A 138 -4.88 -5.38 -4.08
N GLY A 139 -4.52 -5.23 -2.81
CA GLY A 139 -4.65 -6.26 -1.78
C GLY A 139 -6.07 -6.79 -1.65
N LEU A 140 -7.07 -5.90 -1.67
CA LEU A 140 -8.49 -6.25 -1.69
C LEU A 140 -8.82 -7.18 -2.86
N PHE A 141 -8.48 -6.77 -4.06
CA PHE A 141 -8.81 -7.54 -5.26
C PHE A 141 -7.99 -8.82 -5.38
N VAL A 142 -6.75 -8.85 -4.92
CA VAL A 142 -5.95 -10.08 -4.82
C VAL A 142 -6.62 -11.08 -3.87
N LEU A 143 -7.03 -10.64 -2.68
CA LEU A 143 -7.73 -11.50 -1.73
C LEU A 143 -9.06 -12.01 -2.29
N CYS A 144 -9.85 -11.15 -2.95
CA CYS A 144 -11.08 -11.54 -3.63
C CYS A 144 -10.81 -12.57 -4.74
N THR A 145 -9.75 -12.39 -5.52
CA THR A 145 -9.31 -13.33 -6.56
C THR A 145 -9.02 -14.71 -5.98
N LEU A 146 -8.19 -14.78 -4.94
CA LEU A 146 -7.79 -16.02 -4.30
C LEU A 146 -8.98 -16.73 -3.61
N LEU A 147 -9.86 -15.97 -2.95
CA LEU A 147 -11.08 -16.50 -2.33
C LEU A 147 -12.07 -17.03 -3.36
N ALA A 148 -12.27 -16.32 -4.47
CA ALA A 148 -13.13 -16.77 -5.58
C ALA A 148 -12.55 -18.03 -6.22
N TRP A 149 -11.23 -18.09 -6.42
CA TRP A 149 -10.53 -19.27 -6.92
C TRP A 149 -10.74 -20.51 -6.03
N LEU A 150 -10.51 -20.37 -4.74
CA LEU A 150 -10.69 -21.46 -3.78
C LEU A 150 -12.13 -21.97 -3.73
N LYS A 151 -13.12 -21.09 -3.95
CA LYS A 151 -14.55 -21.41 -4.06
C LYS A 151 -14.95 -21.90 -5.46
N ARG A 152 -14.00 -22.13 -6.38
CA ARG A 152 -14.24 -22.55 -7.77
C ARG A 152 -15.10 -21.58 -8.59
N ARG A 153 -15.16 -20.31 -8.21
CA ARG A 153 -15.84 -19.23 -8.94
C ARG A 153 -14.85 -18.55 -9.89
N TYR A 154 -14.39 -19.30 -10.88
CA TYR A 154 -13.27 -18.93 -11.73
C TYR A 154 -13.49 -17.63 -12.51
N PHE A 155 -14.71 -17.42 -13.04
CA PHE A 155 -15.08 -16.17 -13.71
C PHE A 155 -14.87 -14.95 -12.77
N TRP A 156 -15.42 -14.99 -11.56
CA TRP A 156 -15.23 -13.90 -10.58
C TRP A 156 -13.77 -13.73 -10.16
N SER A 157 -13.01 -14.82 -10.12
CA SER A 157 -11.57 -14.77 -9.89
C SER A 157 -10.86 -13.96 -10.97
N ALA A 158 -11.20 -14.15 -12.26
CA ALA A 158 -10.64 -13.36 -13.35
C ALA A 158 -11.09 -11.89 -13.32
N VAL A 159 -12.36 -11.62 -12.98
CA VAL A 159 -12.88 -10.25 -12.83
C VAL A 159 -12.13 -9.50 -11.70
N PHE A 160 -11.98 -10.10 -10.53
CA PHE A 160 -11.23 -9.48 -9.44
C PHE A 160 -9.74 -9.33 -9.78
N PHE A 161 -9.18 -10.29 -10.50
CA PHE A 161 -7.79 -10.18 -10.95
C PHE A 161 -7.59 -9.04 -11.96
N PHE A 162 -8.56 -8.80 -12.84
CA PHE A 162 -8.55 -7.62 -13.72
C PHE A 162 -8.47 -6.33 -12.90
N PHE A 163 -9.37 -6.14 -11.93
CA PHE A 163 -9.32 -4.96 -11.07
C PHE A 163 -8.03 -4.86 -10.24
N ALA A 164 -7.46 -5.99 -9.80
CA ALA A 164 -6.19 -6.01 -9.11
C ALA A 164 -5.05 -5.49 -10.00
N LEU A 165 -4.95 -5.96 -11.26
CA LEU A 165 -3.94 -5.53 -12.23
C LEU A 165 -4.04 -4.04 -12.53
N PHE A 166 -5.25 -3.52 -12.70
CA PHE A 166 -5.49 -2.11 -12.96
C PHE A 166 -5.55 -1.24 -11.68
N SER A 167 -5.43 -1.83 -10.50
CA SER A 167 -5.06 -1.12 -9.28
C SER A 167 -3.56 -0.95 -9.17
N LYS A 168 -2.80 -2.03 -9.45
CA LYS A 168 -1.35 -2.02 -9.49
C LYS A 168 -0.80 -3.23 -10.26
N GLU A 169 0.18 -2.99 -11.11
CA GLU A 169 0.83 -3.97 -11.99
C GLU A 169 1.42 -5.18 -11.26
N SER A 170 1.85 -4.99 -10.02
CA SER A 170 2.40 -6.07 -9.18
C SER A 170 1.40 -7.19 -8.87
N ALA A 171 0.10 -6.98 -9.10
CA ALA A 171 -0.91 -8.04 -9.02
C ALA A 171 -0.64 -9.22 -9.97
N LEU A 172 0.26 -9.09 -10.97
CA LEU A 172 0.76 -10.23 -11.76
C LEU A 172 1.26 -11.40 -10.90
N MET A 173 1.69 -11.14 -9.65
CA MET A 173 2.03 -12.19 -8.68
C MET A 173 0.92 -13.23 -8.47
N VAL A 174 -0.34 -12.90 -8.73
CA VAL A 174 -1.49 -13.84 -8.63
C VAL A 174 -1.28 -15.07 -9.50
N LEU A 175 -0.65 -14.91 -10.67
CA LEU A 175 -0.31 -16.03 -11.55
C LEU A 175 0.62 -17.05 -10.88
N ALA A 176 1.42 -16.64 -9.92
CA ALA A 176 2.27 -17.55 -9.14
C ALA A 176 1.60 -17.96 -7.82
N LEU A 177 0.84 -17.09 -7.18
CA LEU A 177 0.18 -17.40 -5.91
C LEU A 177 -0.91 -18.47 -6.06
N VAL A 178 -1.65 -18.49 -7.19
CA VAL A 178 -2.69 -19.51 -7.43
C VAL A 178 -2.09 -20.92 -7.53
N PRO A 179 -1.09 -21.21 -8.36
CA PRO A 179 -0.42 -22.52 -8.37
C PRO A 179 0.16 -22.91 -7.02
N MET A 180 0.70 -21.94 -6.29
CA MET A 180 1.26 -22.18 -4.96
C MET A 180 0.18 -22.58 -3.93
N LEU A 181 -1.00 -21.94 -3.96
CA LEU A 181 -2.15 -22.40 -3.18
C LEU A 181 -2.60 -23.81 -3.56
N GLN A 182 -2.58 -24.13 -4.85
CA GLN A 182 -2.90 -25.48 -5.34
C GLN A 182 -1.87 -26.49 -4.83
N TRP A 183 -0.57 -26.15 -4.91
CA TRP A 183 0.49 -26.99 -4.37
C TRP A 183 0.33 -27.23 -2.87
N GLN A 184 0.05 -26.17 -2.10
CA GLN A 184 -0.19 -26.27 -0.65
C GLN A 184 -1.36 -27.21 -0.35
N GLN A 185 -2.43 -27.18 -1.15
CA GLN A 185 -3.61 -28.05 -1.00
C GLN A 185 -3.44 -29.45 -1.62
N ARG A 186 -2.28 -29.80 -2.16
CA ARG A 186 -2.01 -31.06 -2.87
C ARG A 186 -2.92 -31.27 -4.09
N LYS A 187 -3.28 -30.21 -4.79
CA LYS A 187 -4.09 -30.20 -6.01
C LYS A 187 -3.21 -30.01 -7.25
N LYS A 188 -3.80 -30.21 -8.42
CA LYS A 188 -3.13 -29.94 -9.71
C LYS A 188 -2.74 -28.47 -9.78
N LEU A 189 -1.46 -28.17 -10.08
CA LEU A 189 -0.90 -26.80 -10.09
C LEU A 189 -1.62 -25.91 -11.10
N PHE A 190 -1.77 -26.40 -12.33
CA PHE A 190 -2.40 -25.69 -13.44
C PHE A 190 -3.62 -26.49 -13.93
N PRO A 191 -4.78 -26.35 -13.26
CA PRO A 191 -6.01 -26.94 -13.78
C PRO A 191 -6.47 -26.19 -15.07
N PRO A 192 -7.29 -26.77 -15.96
CA PRO A 192 -7.74 -26.10 -17.19
C PRO A 192 -8.36 -24.71 -16.93
N ALA A 193 -9.08 -24.55 -15.82
CA ALA A 193 -9.64 -23.27 -15.40
C ALA A 193 -8.59 -22.16 -15.17
N TYR A 194 -7.31 -22.51 -15.01
CA TYR A 194 -6.24 -21.52 -14.84
C TYR A 194 -6.12 -20.59 -16.05
N GLY A 195 -6.45 -21.10 -17.25
CA GLY A 195 -6.44 -20.29 -18.48
C GLY A 195 -7.31 -19.04 -18.41
N ILE A 196 -8.37 -19.01 -17.58
CA ILE A 196 -9.25 -17.85 -17.45
C ILE A 196 -8.51 -16.64 -16.85
N LEU A 197 -7.49 -16.87 -16.03
CA LEU A 197 -6.66 -15.80 -15.46
C LEU A 197 -5.75 -15.14 -16.49
N LEU A 198 -5.53 -15.77 -17.64
CA LEU A 198 -4.71 -15.18 -18.71
C LEU A 198 -5.46 -14.08 -19.48
N MET A 199 -6.81 -14.07 -19.45
CA MET A 199 -7.60 -13.01 -20.11
C MET A 199 -7.27 -11.59 -19.56
N PRO A 200 -7.40 -11.32 -18.24
CA PRO A 200 -7.04 -10.01 -17.71
C PRO A 200 -5.57 -9.65 -17.94
N VAL A 201 -4.67 -10.65 -17.97
CA VAL A 201 -3.26 -10.41 -18.31
C VAL A 201 -3.11 -10.00 -19.78
N ALA A 202 -3.79 -10.66 -20.71
CA ALA A 202 -3.74 -10.29 -22.13
C ALA A 202 -4.23 -8.85 -22.36
N ILE A 203 -5.33 -8.45 -21.70
CA ILE A 203 -5.83 -7.06 -21.74
C ILE A 203 -4.79 -6.10 -21.16
N PHE A 204 -4.22 -6.42 -19.99
CA PHE A 204 -3.21 -5.59 -19.34
C PHE A 204 -1.97 -5.42 -20.24
N VAL A 205 -1.47 -6.50 -20.84
CA VAL A 205 -0.32 -6.48 -21.75
C VAL A 205 -0.63 -5.68 -23.01
N ALA A 206 -1.84 -5.80 -23.57
CA ALA A 206 -2.24 -5.02 -24.74
C ALA A 206 -2.22 -3.51 -24.44
N VAL A 207 -2.79 -3.10 -23.30
CA VAL A 207 -2.74 -1.70 -22.83
C VAL A 207 -1.29 -1.27 -22.57
N PHE A 208 -0.48 -2.12 -21.94
CA PHE A 208 0.92 -1.84 -21.67
C PHE A 208 1.73 -1.62 -22.95
N LEU A 209 1.56 -2.48 -23.95
CA LEU A 209 2.26 -2.34 -25.24
C LEU A 209 1.79 -1.11 -26.02
N HIS A 210 0.49 -0.79 -25.97
CA HIS A 210 -0.04 0.42 -26.62
C HIS A 210 0.58 1.67 -26.04
N THR A 211 0.86 1.69 -24.76
CA THR A 211 1.35 2.86 -24.03
C THR A 211 2.85 2.83 -23.73
N TRP A 212 3.57 1.86 -24.30
CA TRP A 212 5.01 1.64 -24.05
C TRP A 212 5.86 2.89 -24.27
N SER A 213 5.65 3.58 -25.38
CA SER A 213 6.43 4.74 -25.78
C SER A 213 6.22 5.98 -24.91
N THR A 214 5.11 6.04 -24.20
CA THR A 214 4.73 7.19 -23.35
C THR A 214 4.87 6.91 -21.87
N ASN A 215 5.22 5.67 -21.50
CA ASN A 215 5.34 5.27 -20.12
C ASN A 215 6.59 5.88 -19.47
N HIS A 216 6.38 6.79 -18.54
CA HIS A 216 7.41 7.54 -17.83
C HIS A 216 8.45 6.65 -17.09
N PHE A 217 8.03 5.52 -16.50
CA PHE A 217 8.95 4.61 -15.81
C PHE A 217 9.87 3.86 -16.76
N ILE A 218 9.38 3.57 -17.96
CA ILE A 218 10.20 2.95 -19.00
C ILE A 218 11.19 3.98 -19.55
N GLN A 219 10.71 5.18 -19.85
CA GLN A 219 11.55 6.26 -20.36
C GLN A 219 12.66 6.68 -19.39
N LYS A 220 12.37 6.69 -18.07
CA LYS A 220 13.34 7.03 -17.02
C LYS A 220 14.18 5.84 -16.53
N ASN A 221 14.09 4.65 -17.17
CA ASN A 221 14.81 3.45 -16.75
C ASN A 221 14.66 3.13 -15.25
N VAL A 222 13.44 3.32 -14.71
CA VAL A 222 13.15 3.08 -13.29
C VAL A 222 13.25 1.58 -12.95
N TYR A 223 13.13 0.73 -13.96
CA TYR A 223 13.29 -0.72 -13.83
C TYR A 223 14.58 -1.17 -14.51
N ALA A 224 15.42 -1.90 -13.78
CA ALA A 224 16.59 -2.55 -14.33
C ALA A 224 16.79 -3.95 -13.74
N ILE A 225 17.23 -4.87 -14.60
CA ILE A 225 17.62 -6.22 -14.19
C ILE A 225 19.14 -6.21 -13.95
N GLY A 226 19.54 -6.50 -12.71
CA GLY A 226 20.94 -6.52 -12.34
C GLY A 226 21.17 -7.07 -10.93
N PRO A 227 22.45 -7.15 -10.48
CA PRO A 227 22.81 -7.67 -9.15
C PRO A 227 22.16 -6.90 -7.98
N GLN A 228 21.80 -5.63 -8.18
CA GLN A 228 21.10 -4.81 -7.21
C GLN A 228 19.76 -5.43 -6.77
N ALA A 229 19.07 -6.16 -7.67
CA ALA A 229 17.81 -6.82 -7.37
C ALA A 229 17.95 -7.83 -6.20
N ALA A 230 19.04 -8.58 -6.14
CA ALA A 230 19.32 -9.48 -5.04
C ALA A 230 19.53 -8.72 -3.72
N MET A 231 20.25 -7.61 -3.75
CA MET A 231 20.49 -6.78 -2.57
C MET A 231 19.19 -6.13 -2.08
N VAL A 232 18.36 -5.62 -2.98
CA VAL A 232 17.02 -5.06 -2.67
C VAL A 232 16.15 -6.13 -2.01
N MET A 233 16.13 -7.36 -2.56
CA MET A 233 15.38 -8.48 -1.99
C MET A 233 15.85 -8.80 -0.56
N ILE A 234 17.15 -8.99 -0.36
CA ILE A 234 17.72 -9.35 0.95
C ILE A 234 17.41 -8.26 1.99
N ARG A 235 17.68 -7.00 1.67
CA ARG A 235 17.41 -5.88 2.60
C ARG A 235 15.93 -5.74 2.92
N THR A 236 15.06 -5.96 1.93
CA THR A 236 13.61 -5.90 2.13
C THR A 236 13.13 -7.05 3.00
N LEU A 237 13.60 -8.27 2.76
CA LEU A 237 13.28 -9.43 3.60
C LEU A 237 13.76 -9.22 5.04
N LEU A 238 14.99 -8.77 5.24
CA LEU A 238 15.50 -8.48 6.58
C LEU A 238 14.63 -7.42 7.28
N ARG A 239 14.27 -6.34 6.60
CA ARG A 239 13.41 -5.29 7.14
C ARG A 239 11.99 -5.80 7.48
N LEU A 240 11.42 -6.68 6.65
CA LEU A 240 10.10 -7.25 6.86
C LEU A 240 10.07 -8.19 8.08
N VAL A 241 11.12 -9.00 8.24
CA VAL A 241 11.19 -10.05 9.26
C VAL A 241 11.73 -9.52 10.58
N TRP A 242 12.61 -8.53 10.56
CA TRP A 242 13.15 -7.88 11.75
C TRP A 242 12.13 -6.94 12.42
N PRO A 243 11.94 -6.93 13.74
CA PRO A 243 12.67 -7.69 14.80
C PRO A 243 12.11 -9.08 15.10
N TRP A 244 11.07 -9.51 14.41
CA TRP A 244 10.33 -10.74 14.71
C TRP A 244 11.15 -12.00 14.51
N LEU A 245 12.23 -11.95 13.71
CA LEU A 245 13.15 -13.07 13.54
C LEU A 245 13.76 -13.51 14.90
N VAL A 246 14.17 -12.55 15.72
CA VAL A 246 14.74 -12.84 17.05
C VAL A 246 13.71 -13.50 17.94
N VAL A 247 12.47 -12.96 17.92
CA VAL A 247 11.36 -13.54 18.71
C VAL A 247 11.04 -14.95 18.24
N ILE A 248 10.98 -15.18 16.93
CA ILE A 248 10.75 -16.50 16.35
C ILE A 248 11.82 -17.50 16.82
N VAL A 249 13.10 -17.13 16.66
CA VAL A 249 14.22 -18.02 17.06
C VAL A 249 14.19 -18.31 18.55
N ALA A 250 13.89 -17.34 19.40
CA ALA A 250 13.76 -17.53 20.84
C ALA A 250 12.61 -18.49 21.18
N LEU A 251 11.43 -18.29 20.56
CA LEU A 251 10.28 -19.17 20.78
C LEU A 251 10.53 -20.61 20.30
N PHE A 252 11.26 -20.79 19.19
CA PHE A 252 11.66 -22.10 18.70
C PHE A 252 12.46 -22.89 19.73
N ARG A 253 13.31 -22.24 20.49
CA ARG A 253 14.14 -22.90 21.51
C ARG A 253 13.39 -23.23 22.81
N ILE A 254 12.34 -22.44 23.11
CA ILE A 254 11.68 -22.50 24.42
C ILE A 254 10.48 -23.45 24.43
N ASP A 255 9.63 -23.43 23.39
CA ASP A 255 8.29 -24.06 23.46
C ASP A 255 7.82 -24.78 22.19
N LEU A 256 8.53 -24.63 21.07
CA LEU A 256 8.07 -25.22 19.80
C LEU A 256 8.37 -26.71 19.72
N HIS A 257 7.32 -27.51 19.83
CA HIS A 257 7.42 -28.98 19.84
C HIS A 257 7.42 -29.60 18.43
N ARG A 258 7.03 -28.85 17.40
CA ARG A 258 7.01 -29.33 16.02
C ARG A 258 7.47 -28.24 15.05
N TRP A 259 8.48 -28.56 14.28
CA TRP A 259 8.85 -27.79 13.11
C TRP A 259 7.66 -27.67 12.16
N PRO A 260 7.45 -26.50 11.53
CA PRO A 260 6.51 -26.41 10.41
C PRO A 260 6.83 -27.55 9.45
N GLN A 261 5.81 -28.21 8.95
CA GLN A 261 6.02 -29.13 7.85
C GLN A 261 6.80 -28.35 6.79
N ALA A 262 7.93 -28.86 6.30
CA ALA A 262 8.83 -28.18 5.36
C ALA A 262 8.07 -27.57 4.19
N ARG A 263 6.94 -28.17 3.84
CA ARG A 263 6.02 -27.70 2.81
C ARG A 263 5.31 -26.37 3.16
N GLN A 264 4.82 -26.19 4.39
CA GLN A 264 4.13 -24.95 4.80
C GLN A 264 5.12 -23.81 4.91
N PHE A 265 6.31 -24.09 5.45
CA PHE A 265 7.37 -23.12 5.55
C PHE A 265 7.90 -22.71 4.16
N GLY A 266 8.14 -23.68 3.28
CA GLY A 266 8.51 -23.44 1.89
C GLY A 266 7.45 -22.64 1.12
N ALA A 267 6.16 -22.94 1.37
CA ALA A 267 5.06 -22.17 0.79
C ALA A 267 5.04 -20.71 1.27
N ALA A 268 5.28 -20.47 2.56
CA ALA A 268 5.32 -19.11 3.11
C ALA A 268 6.51 -18.31 2.54
N ILE A 269 7.71 -18.87 2.55
CA ILE A 269 8.91 -18.23 2.00
C ILE A 269 8.72 -17.94 0.51
N GLY A 270 8.29 -18.95 -0.26
CA GLY A 270 8.03 -18.81 -1.68
C GLY A 270 6.97 -17.73 -1.96
N ALA A 271 5.88 -17.65 -1.18
CA ALA A 271 4.85 -16.62 -1.36
C ALA A 271 5.37 -15.22 -1.02
N VAL A 272 6.15 -15.05 0.05
CA VAL A 272 6.79 -13.75 0.36
C VAL A 272 7.69 -13.33 -0.81
N THR A 273 8.55 -14.22 -1.29
CA THR A 273 9.46 -13.94 -2.41
C THR A 273 8.69 -13.57 -3.68
N LEU A 274 7.65 -14.34 -4.03
CA LEU A 274 6.84 -14.09 -5.22
C LEU A 274 6.06 -12.77 -5.15
N THR A 275 5.60 -12.37 -3.97
CA THR A 275 4.91 -11.09 -3.80
C THR A 275 5.85 -9.89 -3.88
N LEU A 276 7.13 -10.05 -3.58
CA LEU A 276 8.14 -9.00 -3.69
C LEU A 276 8.79 -8.94 -5.08
N LEU A 277 8.75 -10.04 -5.83
CA LEU A 277 9.44 -10.16 -7.11
C LEU A 277 9.15 -9.02 -8.11
N PRO A 278 7.90 -8.55 -8.29
CA PRO A 278 7.61 -7.47 -9.23
C PRO A 278 8.30 -6.14 -8.90
N TYR A 279 8.73 -5.95 -7.67
CA TYR A 279 9.28 -4.68 -7.19
C TYR A 279 10.80 -4.63 -7.10
N ILE A 280 11.49 -5.78 -7.05
CA ILE A 280 12.95 -5.81 -6.81
C ILE A 280 13.78 -5.22 -7.95
N PHE A 281 13.16 -5.03 -9.11
CA PHE A 281 13.79 -4.42 -10.28
C PHE A 281 13.79 -2.89 -10.25
N LEU A 282 13.17 -2.27 -9.24
CA LEU A 282 13.17 -0.83 -9.07
C LEU A 282 14.57 -0.31 -8.71
N THR A 283 15.05 0.69 -9.44
CA THR A 283 16.41 1.20 -9.33
C THR A 283 16.58 2.37 -8.36
N TYR A 284 15.49 3.02 -7.97
CA TYR A 284 15.54 4.25 -7.17
C TYR A 284 15.75 4.03 -5.67
N SER A 285 15.73 2.81 -5.19
CA SER A 285 15.87 2.51 -3.76
C SER A 285 16.74 1.28 -3.51
N GLY A 286 17.55 1.35 -2.47
CA GLY A 286 18.34 0.20 -1.99
C GLY A 286 17.52 -0.86 -1.23
N TYR A 287 16.23 -0.60 -0.96
CA TYR A 287 15.23 -1.50 -0.40
C TYR A 287 13.84 -1.03 -0.85
N LEU A 288 12.84 -1.89 -0.78
CA LEU A 288 11.50 -1.51 -1.21
C LEU A 288 10.83 -0.56 -0.21
N PRO A 289 10.12 0.49 -0.69
CA PRO A 289 9.21 1.29 0.13
C PRO A 289 8.22 0.42 0.89
N SER A 290 7.83 0.84 2.10
CA SER A 290 7.00 0.00 2.96
C SER A 290 5.61 -0.29 2.37
N ARG A 291 5.06 0.59 1.53
CA ARG A 291 3.80 0.31 0.82
C ARG A 291 3.88 -0.94 -0.07
N GLN A 292 5.03 -1.18 -0.70
CA GLN A 292 5.22 -2.29 -1.64
C GLN A 292 5.34 -3.67 -0.95
N VAL A 293 5.54 -3.70 0.36
CA VAL A 293 5.54 -4.96 1.12
C VAL A 293 4.16 -5.34 1.67
N TYR A 294 3.08 -4.66 1.25
CA TYR A 294 1.74 -4.86 1.79
C TYR A 294 1.26 -6.32 1.68
N THR A 295 1.30 -6.90 0.48
CA THR A 295 0.89 -8.28 0.26
C THR A 295 1.88 -9.28 0.86
N ALA A 296 3.18 -8.99 0.81
CA ALA A 296 4.21 -9.81 1.46
C ALA A 296 4.02 -9.85 2.98
N SER A 297 3.56 -8.75 3.58
CA SER A 297 3.25 -8.67 5.01
C SER A 297 2.11 -9.60 5.42
N MET A 298 1.08 -9.79 4.59
CA MET A 298 0.03 -10.78 4.85
C MET A 298 0.62 -12.19 4.98
N VAL A 299 1.50 -12.57 4.05
CA VAL A 299 2.11 -13.90 4.05
C VAL A 299 3.04 -14.07 5.25
N PHE A 300 3.83 -13.05 5.58
CA PHE A 300 4.72 -13.10 6.75
C PHE A 300 3.92 -13.22 8.05
N VAL A 301 2.86 -12.44 8.20
CA VAL A 301 1.98 -12.50 9.37
C VAL A 301 1.23 -13.83 9.46
N TRP A 302 0.89 -14.47 8.35
CA TRP A 302 0.39 -15.84 8.35
C TRP A 302 1.39 -16.79 9.03
N LEU A 303 2.68 -16.71 8.69
CA LEU A 303 3.72 -17.50 9.34
C LEU A 303 3.79 -17.22 10.85
N LEU A 304 3.74 -15.96 11.26
CA LEU A 304 3.72 -15.57 12.69
C LEU A 304 2.50 -16.13 13.41
N ALA A 305 1.32 -16.03 12.81
CA ALA A 305 0.08 -16.54 13.39
C ALA A 305 0.09 -18.07 13.50
N TRP A 306 0.70 -18.76 12.53
CA TRP A 306 0.89 -20.19 12.59
C TRP A 306 1.83 -20.55 13.75
N LEU A 307 2.97 -19.87 13.91
CA LEU A 307 3.89 -20.06 15.04
C LEU A 307 3.21 -19.79 16.38
N TYR A 308 2.44 -18.71 16.47
CA TYR A 308 1.62 -18.36 17.62
C TYR A 308 0.66 -19.50 18.01
N SER A 309 0.02 -20.14 17.04
CA SER A 309 -0.89 -21.27 17.29
C SER A 309 -0.20 -22.52 17.82
N GLN A 310 1.12 -22.65 17.64
CA GLN A 310 1.92 -23.78 18.15
C GLN A 310 2.42 -23.58 19.59
N LEU A 311 2.31 -22.37 20.15
CA LEU A 311 2.67 -22.10 21.54
C LEU A 311 1.70 -22.84 22.47
N ARG A 312 2.22 -23.65 23.38
CA ARG A 312 1.42 -24.41 24.34
C ARG A 312 1.11 -23.62 25.60
N ASN A 313 2.06 -22.77 26.00
CA ASN A 313 1.92 -22.00 27.22
C ASN A 313 1.06 -20.75 26.97
N PRO A 314 -0.13 -20.63 27.56
CA PRO A 314 -1.01 -19.48 27.38
C PRO A 314 -0.40 -18.16 27.87
N LYS A 315 0.52 -18.20 28.85
CA LYS A 315 1.25 -17.00 29.30
C LYS A 315 2.20 -16.50 28.22
N LEU A 316 2.87 -17.42 27.50
CA LEU A 316 3.72 -17.04 26.35
C LEU A 316 2.88 -16.54 25.18
N GLN A 317 1.71 -17.11 24.92
CA GLN A 317 0.79 -16.59 23.91
C GLN A 317 0.35 -15.16 24.25
N MET A 318 -0.05 -14.89 25.49
CA MET A 318 -0.42 -13.55 25.93
C MET A 318 0.75 -12.57 25.85
N ALA A 319 1.94 -12.98 26.32
CA ALA A 319 3.15 -12.16 26.27
C ALA A 319 3.53 -11.81 24.83
N PHE A 320 3.48 -12.78 23.92
CA PHE A 320 3.73 -12.55 22.49
C PHE A 320 2.70 -11.57 21.88
N ALA A 321 1.41 -11.79 22.14
CA ALA A 321 0.36 -10.91 21.62
C ALA A 321 0.51 -9.49 22.16
N ALA A 322 0.75 -9.33 23.45
CA ALA A 322 0.99 -8.02 24.09
C ALA A 322 2.24 -7.33 23.50
N ALA A 323 3.36 -8.04 23.39
CA ALA A 323 4.59 -7.51 22.79
C ALA A 323 4.36 -7.11 21.32
N PHE A 324 3.66 -7.95 20.54
CA PHE A 324 3.35 -7.65 19.15
C PHE A 324 2.51 -6.36 19.02
N LEU A 325 1.44 -6.25 19.77
CA LEU A 325 0.58 -5.06 19.77
C LEU A 325 1.37 -3.82 20.21
N THR A 326 2.06 -3.89 21.35
CA THR A 326 2.80 -2.73 21.89
C THR A 326 3.87 -2.25 20.93
N VAL A 327 4.71 -3.13 20.39
CA VAL A 327 5.80 -2.75 19.49
C VAL A 327 5.25 -2.12 18.21
N ASN A 328 4.24 -2.73 17.58
CA ASN A 328 3.71 -2.22 16.32
C ASN A 328 2.93 -0.91 16.51
N LEU A 329 2.08 -0.81 17.53
CA LEU A 329 1.34 0.43 17.81
C LEU A 329 2.26 1.58 18.21
N SER A 330 3.25 1.32 19.10
CA SER A 330 4.22 2.34 19.48
C SER A 330 5.02 2.86 18.28
N TYR A 331 5.45 1.96 17.40
CA TYR A 331 6.18 2.36 16.20
C TYR A 331 5.32 3.20 15.25
N LEU A 332 4.05 2.81 15.03
CA LEU A 332 3.11 3.55 14.18
C LEU A 332 2.83 4.95 14.76
N TRP A 333 2.55 5.05 16.05
CA TRP A 333 2.14 6.29 16.68
C TRP A 333 3.30 7.27 16.92
N PHE A 334 4.42 6.79 17.50
CA PHE A 334 5.50 7.70 17.92
C PHE A 334 6.51 7.98 16.81
N GLN A 335 6.71 7.04 15.88
CA GLN A 335 7.71 7.22 14.84
C GLN A 335 7.08 7.53 13.48
N LYS A 336 6.06 6.76 13.07
CA LYS A 336 5.53 6.88 11.72
C LYS A 336 4.55 8.02 11.58
N ASP A 337 3.64 8.19 12.50
CA ASP A 337 2.71 9.32 12.46
C ASP A 337 3.47 10.64 12.35
N ARG A 338 4.44 10.89 13.23
CA ARG A 338 5.30 12.07 13.15
C ARG A 338 6.02 12.21 11.81
N GLN A 339 6.48 11.08 11.22
CA GLN A 339 7.13 11.11 9.90
C GLN A 339 6.17 11.54 8.79
N PHE A 340 4.93 11.06 8.82
CA PHE A 340 3.91 11.43 7.82
C PHE A 340 3.41 12.86 8.03
N GLU A 341 3.22 13.30 9.25
CA GLU A 341 2.95 14.71 9.59
C GLU A 341 4.01 15.64 9.01
N LEU A 342 5.30 15.32 9.22
CA LEU A 342 6.43 16.09 8.68
C LEU A 342 6.44 16.12 7.15
N ARG A 343 6.04 15.04 6.50
CA ARG A 343 5.92 14.99 5.05
C ARG A 343 4.73 15.80 4.52
N ALA A 344 3.64 15.88 5.26
CA ALA A 344 2.47 16.64 4.86
C ALA A 344 2.60 18.16 5.11
N ALA A 345 3.39 18.54 6.09
CA ALA A 345 3.47 19.94 6.54
C ALA A 345 3.78 20.95 5.42
N PRO A 346 4.79 20.74 4.54
CA PRO A 346 5.13 21.74 3.53
C PRO A 346 4.01 22.01 2.53
N THR A 347 3.40 20.97 2.03
CA THR A 347 2.29 21.08 1.06
C THR A 347 1.02 21.60 1.72
N THR A 348 0.78 21.26 2.99
CA THR A 348 -0.35 21.79 3.76
C THR A 348 -0.20 23.28 4.02
N GLU A 349 0.98 23.74 4.40
CA GLU A 349 1.25 25.18 4.61
C GLU A 349 1.18 25.97 3.31
N LEU A 350 1.72 25.42 2.22
CA LEU A 350 1.57 26.04 0.91
C LEU A 350 0.10 26.15 0.51
N LEU A 351 -0.69 25.09 0.67
CA LEU A 351 -2.11 25.11 0.36
C LEU A 351 -2.87 26.20 1.17
N LYS A 352 -2.63 26.31 2.47
CA LYS A 352 -3.21 27.35 3.32
C LYS A 352 -2.85 28.75 2.83
N LEU A 353 -1.58 28.96 2.47
CA LEU A 353 -1.08 30.24 1.98
C LEU A 353 -1.78 30.61 0.65
N LEU A 354 -1.88 29.68 -0.30
CA LEU A 354 -2.55 29.90 -1.58
C LEU A 354 -4.04 30.21 -1.40
N GLN A 355 -4.70 29.54 -0.44
CA GLN A 355 -6.12 29.80 -0.12
C GLN A 355 -6.36 31.15 0.55
N SER A 356 -5.37 31.68 1.24
CA SER A 356 -5.48 32.96 1.97
C SER A 356 -5.12 34.20 1.15
N ARG A 357 -4.62 34.05 -0.07
CA ARG A 357 -4.10 35.15 -0.90
C ARG A 357 -4.72 35.13 -2.31
N PRO A 358 -4.86 36.29 -2.95
CA PRO A 358 -5.19 36.34 -4.37
C PRO A 358 -4.03 35.73 -5.19
N PRO A 359 -4.33 35.17 -6.36
CA PRO A 359 -3.32 34.65 -7.27
C PRO A 359 -2.27 35.71 -7.62
N THR A 360 -1.02 35.39 -7.37
CA THR A 360 0.15 36.22 -7.67
C THR A 360 1.33 35.28 -7.97
N GLN A 361 2.35 35.79 -8.65
CA GLN A 361 3.53 35.00 -8.88
C GLN A 361 4.32 34.82 -7.58
N ILE A 362 4.68 33.59 -7.23
CA ILE A 362 5.47 33.25 -6.05
C ILE A 362 6.71 32.46 -6.45
N LEU A 363 7.80 32.69 -5.74
CA LEU A 363 9.04 31.92 -5.84
C LEU A 363 9.41 31.37 -4.46
N ILE A 364 9.51 30.03 -4.37
CA ILE A 364 9.75 29.35 -3.10
C ILE A 364 11.19 28.86 -3.02
N PHE A 365 11.87 29.20 -1.93
CA PHE A 365 13.21 28.76 -1.59
C PHE A 365 13.17 27.69 -0.51
N ASP A 366 14.14 26.78 -0.55
CA ASP A 366 14.39 25.75 0.47
C ASP A 366 13.19 24.80 0.70
N PHE A 367 12.31 24.65 -0.30
CA PHE A 367 11.17 23.76 -0.17
C PHE A 367 11.67 22.31 -0.02
N PRO A 368 11.20 21.53 1.00
CA PRO A 368 11.84 20.29 1.42
C PRO A 368 11.47 19.07 0.55
N TYR A 369 11.07 19.31 -0.70
CA TYR A 369 10.85 18.27 -1.69
C TYR A 369 11.85 18.44 -2.85
N PRO A 370 12.54 17.35 -3.25
CA PRO A 370 13.50 17.43 -4.35
C PRO A 370 12.84 17.60 -5.72
N GLU A 371 11.56 17.22 -5.83
CA GLU A 371 10.79 17.36 -7.06
C GLU A 371 10.17 18.78 -7.13
N PRO A 372 10.60 19.61 -8.07
CA PRO A 372 10.14 21.01 -8.18
C PRO A 372 8.66 21.14 -8.60
N ASP A 373 8.09 20.07 -9.14
CA ASP A 373 6.70 20.06 -9.60
C ASP A 373 5.69 19.97 -8.44
N ILE A 374 6.10 19.44 -7.27
CA ILE A 374 5.19 19.25 -6.13
C ILE A 374 4.52 20.56 -5.67
N PRO A 375 5.23 21.69 -5.44
CA PRO A 375 4.58 22.96 -5.13
C PRO A 375 3.63 23.44 -6.23
N LYS A 376 3.97 23.22 -7.50
CA LYS A 376 3.12 23.54 -8.64
C LYS A 376 1.83 22.70 -8.64
N ASP A 377 1.92 21.44 -8.25
CA ASP A 377 0.77 20.55 -8.17
C ASP A 377 -0.20 20.96 -7.05
N VAL A 378 0.31 21.55 -5.94
CA VAL A 378 -0.55 22.09 -4.88
C VAL A 378 -1.46 23.22 -5.37
N SER A 379 -0.97 24.08 -6.26
CA SER A 379 -1.72 25.22 -6.79
C SER A 379 -3.01 24.81 -7.52
N PHE A 380 -3.02 23.64 -8.14
CA PHE A 380 -4.17 23.09 -8.82
C PHE A 380 -5.44 22.97 -7.93
N LEU A 381 -5.27 22.80 -6.62
CA LEU A 381 -6.40 22.67 -5.67
C LEU A 381 -7.07 24.00 -5.33
N VAL A 382 -6.48 25.12 -5.71
CA VAL A 382 -6.97 26.45 -5.31
C VAL A 382 -7.50 27.21 -6.53
N PRO A 383 -8.79 27.59 -6.56
CA PRO A 383 -9.37 28.32 -7.68
C PRO A 383 -8.60 29.60 -8.01
N GLY A 384 -8.34 29.80 -9.29
CA GLY A 384 -7.61 30.97 -9.80
C GLY A 384 -6.09 30.83 -9.79
N TRP A 385 -5.52 29.86 -9.10
CA TRP A 385 -4.10 29.58 -9.16
C TRP A 385 -3.77 28.62 -10.30
N THR A 386 -2.62 28.83 -10.92
CA THR A 386 -2.09 27.96 -11.99
C THR A 386 -0.67 27.54 -11.65
N ARG A 387 -0.18 26.46 -12.27
CA ARG A 387 1.19 25.96 -12.08
C ARG A 387 2.25 27.00 -12.40
N ASP A 388 2.00 27.87 -13.38
CA ASP A 388 2.95 28.89 -13.82
C ASP A 388 3.12 30.03 -12.82
N LEU A 389 2.19 30.18 -11.86
CA LEU A 389 2.30 31.16 -10.80
C LEU A 389 3.19 30.69 -9.62
N VAL A 390 3.55 29.41 -9.58
CA VAL A 390 4.34 28.81 -8.50
C VAL A 390 5.70 28.35 -9.02
N GLY A 391 6.75 29.10 -8.71
CA GLY A 391 8.14 28.77 -9.01
C GLY A 391 8.88 28.20 -7.81
N VAL A 392 9.92 27.39 -8.07
CA VAL A 392 10.85 26.89 -7.04
C VAL A 392 12.26 27.33 -7.41
N HIS A 393 12.99 27.94 -6.45
CA HIS A 393 14.36 28.37 -6.69
C HIS A 393 15.27 27.18 -7.07
N GLY A 394 16.11 27.38 -8.06
CA GLY A 394 17.02 26.33 -8.57
C GLY A 394 16.53 25.63 -9.83
N THR A 395 15.30 25.90 -10.32
CA THR A 395 14.77 25.37 -11.58
C THR A 395 15.02 26.26 -12.79
N GLY A 396 15.84 27.33 -12.65
CA GLY A 396 16.11 28.31 -13.71
C GLY A 396 15.01 29.38 -13.83
N GLU A 397 14.02 29.37 -12.98
CA GLU A 397 12.95 30.37 -12.95
C GLU A 397 13.46 31.66 -12.27
N SER A 398 13.37 32.76 -12.99
CA SER A 398 13.66 34.11 -12.47
C SER A 398 12.37 34.91 -12.40
N CYS A 399 12.20 35.64 -11.35
CA CYS A 399 11.01 36.47 -11.15
C CYS A 399 11.44 37.85 -10.67
N THR A 400 10.96 38.89 -11.36
CA THR A 400 11.30 40.28 -11.04
C THR A 400 10.26 40.97 -10.16
N ASP A 401 9.03 40.45 -10.08
CA ASP A 401 7.92 41.06 -9.33
C ASP A 401 7.05 39.94 -8.70
N CYS A 402 7.66 39.10 -7.87
CA CYS A 402 6.96 38.00 -7.21
C CYS A 402 7.13 38.01 -5.70
N LEU A 403 6.23 37.34 -5.01
CA LEU A 403 6.34 37.07 -3.61
C LEU A 403 7.41 36.00 -3.36
N ILE A 404 8.48 36.37 -2.67
CA ILE A 404 9.54 35.43 -2.29
C ILE A 404 9.18 34.78 -0.97
N LEU A 405 9.20 33.46 -0.95
CA LEU A 405 8.89 32.63 0.22
C LEU A 405 10.08 31.72 0.54
N HIS A 406 10.36 31.55 1.81
CA HIS A 406 11.33 30.57 2.31
C HIS A 406 10.65 29.56 3.20
N TRP A 407 10.98 28.29 3.01
CA TRP A 407 10.57 27.27 3.97
C TRP A 407 11.45 27.31 5.21
N ASP A 408 10.85 27.57 6.35
CA ASP A 408 11.52 27.44 7.65
C ASP A 408 11.26 26.05 8.25
N ALA A 409 12.31 25.24 8.29
CA ALA A 409 12.24 23.87 8.81
C ALA A 409 12.03 23.81 10.33
N GLN A 410 12.34 24.87 11.06
CA GLN A 410 12.17 24.91 12.53
C GLN A 410 10.71 25.19 12.89
N THR A 411 10.14 26.23 12.30
CA THR A 411 8.74 26.60 12.52
C THR A 411 7.76 25.82 11.66
N ARG A 412 8.26 25.16 10.61
CA ARG A 412 7.48 24.41 9.60
C ARG A 412 6.47 25.31 8.86
N THR A 413 6.88 26.53 8.55
CA THR A 413 6.04 27.52 7.88
C THR A 413 6.75 28.13 6.69
N LEU A 414 5.96 28.67 5.75
CA LEU A 414 6.45 29.50 4.68
C LEU A 414 6.47 30.97 5.13
N VAL A 415 7.66 31.57 5.15
CA VAL A 415 7.86 32.97 5.56
C VAL A 415 8.28 33.82 4.38
N SER A 416 7.70 35.03 4.26
CA SER A 416 8.14 36.04 3.30
C SER A 416 9.36 36.76 3.89
N ARG A 417 10.42 36.86 3.11
CA ARG A 417 11.59 37.70 3.42
C ARG A 417 11.66 38.88 2.49
#